data_64ac6515dc9ad27ee302824d333c682a
#
_entry.id   64ac6515dc9ad27ee302824d333c682a
#
_cell.length_a   1.000
_cell.length_b   1.000
_cell.length_c   1.000
_cell.angle_alpha   90.00
_cell.angle_beta   90.00
_cell.angle_gamma   90.00
#
_symmetry.space_group_name_H-M   'P 1'
#
loop_
_entity.id
_entity.type
_entity.pdbx_description
1 polymer ?
#
loop_
_entity_poly.entity_id
_entity_poly.type
_entity_poly.pdbx_seq_one_letter_code
_entity_poly.pdbx_strand_id
1 'polypeptide(L)'
;MIQKKFLAAALIAFGGMVMVLSPAWAHGDVTPQPVDTKGLPKLGDTWVESNPFRGNDKTELALKIGTSGFAQNCARCHGIEAVSGGIAPDLRLLALGPDGDEWFKYRMENGAVRDGRVYMPKFKGILNQEALWAIRTYIESRHVDE
;
A
#
# COMPACT_ATOMS: atom_id res chain seq x y z
N MET A 1 46.86 -57.91 43.42
CA MET A 1 46.00 -57.75 42.25
C MET A 1 45.27 -56.40 42.34
N ILE A 2 45.74 -55.43 41.56
CA ILE A 2 45.26 -54.03 41.66
C ILE A 2 44.42 -53.77 40.41
N GLN A 3 43.11 -53.59 40.57
CA GLN A 3 42.23 -53.22 39.50
C GLN A 3 42.29 -51.69 39.27
N LYS A 4 42.76 -51.29 38.12
CA LYS A 4 42.73 -49.89 37.69
C LYS A 4 41.35 -49.54 37.18
N LYS A 5 40.62 -48.66 37.87
CA LYS A 5 39.38 -48.09 37.42
C LYS A 5 39.71 -46.91 36.47
N PHE A 6 39.36 -47.08 35.22
CA PHE A 6 39.38 -45.97 34.24
C PHE A 6 38.14 -45.05 34.44
N LEU A 7 38.36 -43.86 34.91
CA LEU A 7 37.35 -42.78 34.85
C LEU A 7 37.36 -42.22 33.41
N ALA A 8 36.30 -42.46 32.68
CA ALA A 8 36.03 -41.78 31.43
C ALA A 8 35.36 -40.42 31.75
N ALA A 9 36.10 -39.34 31.55
CA ALA A 9 35.57 -37.99 31.62
C ALA A 9 34.86 -37.66 30.28
N ALA A 10 33.51 -37.61 30.34
CA ALA A 10 32.72 -37.14 29.20
C ALA A 10 32.74 -35.61 29.17
N LEU A 11 33.48 -35.03 28.25
CA LEU A 11 33.44 -33.62 27.92
C LEU A 11 32.16 -33.34 27.08
N ILE A 12 31.16 -32.81 27.69
CA ILE A 12 29.96 -32.27 27.02
C ILE A 12 30.37 -30.90 26.45
N ALA A 13 30.65 -30.85 25.13
CA ALA A 13 30.84 -29.62 24.41
C ALA A 13 29.46 -28.93 24.26
N PHE A 14 29.18 -27.94 25.08
CA PHE A 14 28.02 -27.07 24.95
C PHE A 14 28.29 -26.09 23.84
N GLY A 15 27.96 -26.49 22.60
CA GLY A 15 28.00 -25.62 21.43
C GLY A 15 26.95 -24.51 21.56
N GLY A 16 27.37 -23.35 22.05
CA GLY A 16 26.53 -22.17 22.08
C GLY A 16 26.13 -21.73 20.66
N MET A 17 24.92 -22.05 20.27
CA MET A 17 24.31 -21.55 19.04
C MET A 17 23.99 -20.07 19.23
N VAL A 18 24.90 -19.20 18.74
CA VAL A 18 24.69 -17.77 18.71
C VAL A 18 23.58 -17.50 17.67
N MET A 19 22.35 -17.31 18.11
CA MET A 19 21.29 -16.77 17.25
C MET A 19 21.63 -15.32 16.94
N VAL A 20 22.09 -15.07 15.73
CA VAL A 20 22.21 -13.72 15.19
C VAL A 20 20.78 -13.22 14.94
N LEU A 21 20.26 -12.45 15.87
CA LEU A 21 19.01 -11.68 15.71
C LEU A 21 19.30 -10.59 14.69
N SER A 22 19.05 -10.87 13.43
CA SER A 22 19.03 -9.82 12.39
C SER A 22 17.90 -8.85 12.73
N PRO A 23 18.16 -7.54 12.85
CA PRO A 23 17.08 -6.57 13.03
C PRO A 23 16.15 -6.65 11.80
N ALA A 24 14.94 -7.15 12.02
CA ALA A 24 13.89 -7.09 11.01
C ALA A 24 13.50 -5.62 10.86
N TRP A 25 13.97 -4.98 9.80
CA TRP A 25 13.54 -3.65 9.40
C TRP A 25 12.11 -3.76 8.90
N ALA A 26 11.15 -3.59 9.81
CA ALA A 26 9.71 -3.69 9.53
C ALA A 26 9.17 -2.46 8.76
N HIS A 27 10.02 -1.56 8.32
CA HIS A 27 9.65 -0.46 7.44
C HIS A 27 9.83 -0.93 6.00
N GLY A 28 8.92 -1.80 5.55
CA GLY A 28 8.91 -2.23 4.17
C GLY A 28 8.65 -1.04 3.26
N ASP A 29 9.61 -0.78 2.39
CA ASP A 29 9.48 0.12 1.28
C ASP A 29 8.22 -0.24 0.48
N VAL A 30 7.30 0.71 0.32
CA VAL A 30 6.07 0.48 -0.44
C VAL A 30 6.41 0.63 -1.91
N THR A 31 6.87 -0.45 -2.52
CA THR A 31 7.05 -0.49 -3.96
C THR A 31 5.67 -0.60 -4.62
N PRO A 32 5.22 0.43 -5.37
CA PRO A 32 3.94 0.38 -6.05
C PRO A 32 3.85 -0.80 -7.01
N GLN A 33 2.73 -1.51 -6.98
CA GLN A 33 2.46 -2.66 -7.81
C GLN A 33 1.71 -2.25 -9.07
N PRO A 34 2.06 -2.80 -10.25
CA PRO A 34 1.35 -2.50 -11.48
C PRO A 34 -0.12 -2.86 -11.38
N VAL A 35 -0.97 -2.03 -11.99
CA VAL A 35 -2.43 -2.23 -12.07
C VAL A 35 -2.81 -2.43 -13.52
N ASP A 36 -3.45 -3.56 -13.82
CA ASP A 36 -3.98 -3.82 -15.17
C ASP A 36 -5.25 -2.97 -15.38
N THR A 37 -5.18 -2.07 -16.34
CA THR A 37 -6.27 -1.16 -16.72
C THR A 37 -6.95 -1.54 -18.02
N LYS A 38 -6.81 -2.79 -18.45
CA LYS A 38 -7.43 -3.30 -19.69
C LYS A 38 -8.94 -3.08 -19.69
N GLY A 39 -9.42 -2.48 -20.78
CA GLY A 39 -10.85 -2.16 -20.95
C GLY A 39 -11.25 -0.76 -20.52
N LEU A 40 -10.42 -0.05 -19.76
CA LEU A 40 -10.61 1.39 -19.54
C LEU A 40 -10.07 2.19 -20.72
N PRO A 41 -10.69 3.33 -21.07
CA PRO A 41 -10.20 4.25 -22.08
C PRO A 41 -8.84 4.82 -21.68
N LYS A 42 -7.94 5.02 -22.64
CA LYS A 42 -6.67 5.68 -22.41
C LYS A 42 -6.89 7.16 -22.16
N LEU A 43 -6.37 7.67 -21.06
CA LEU A 43 -6.51 9.08 -20.67
C LEU A 43 -5.31 9.95 -21.09
N GLY A 44 -4.20 9.29 -21.47
CA GLY A 44 -2.97 9.98 -21.89
C GLY A 44 -2.14 10.51 -20.72
N ASP A 45 -1.19 11.39 -21.02
CA ASP A 45 -0.22 11.90 -20.03
C ASP A 45 -0.70 13.18 -19.33
N THR A 46 -1.61 13.91 -19.95
CA THR A 46 -2.21 15.11 -19.35
C THR A 46 -3.29 14.69 -18.36
N TRP A 47 -3.14 15.07 -17.08
CA TRP A 47 -4.13 14.76 -16.07
C TRP A 47 -5.49 15.36 -16.42
N VAL A 48 -6.52 14.52 -16.39
CA VAL A 48 -7.91 15.00 -16.38
C VAL A 48 -8.24 15.58 -15.01
N GLU A 49 -9.13 16.57 -14.96
CA GLU A 49 -9.39 17.34 -13.74
C GLU A 49 -10.29 16.62 -12.73
N SER A 50 -11.14 15.73 -13.22
CA SER A 50 -12.11 14.99 -12.39
C SER A 50 -12.16 13.54 -12.79
N ASN A 51 -12.65 12.69 -11.86
CA ASN A 51 -12.80 11.26 -12.08
C ASN A 51 -13.63 10.96 -13.33
N PRO A 52 -12.99 10.48 -14.43
CA PRO A 52 -13.66 10.26 -15.71
C PRO A 52 -14.56 9.02 -15.72
N PHE A 53 -14.53 8.22 -14.66
CA PHE A 53 -15.29 6.97 -14.55
C PHE A 53 -16.54 7.10 -13.67
N ARG A 54 -16.82 8.29 -13.17
CA ARG A 54 -17.98 8.54 -12.30
C ARG A 54 -19.26 8.58 -13.10
N GLY A 55 -20.21 7.69 -12.78
CA GLY A 55 -21.58 7.72 -13.31
C GLY A 55 -21.73 7.38 -14.80
N ASN A 56 -20.87 6.56 -15.36
CA ASN A 56 -20.95 6.16 -16.78
C ASN A 56 -20.78 4.63 -16.96
N ASP A 57 -20.72 4.17 -18.20
CA ASP A 57 -20.61 2.75 -18.57
C ASP A 57 -19.30 2.08 -18.14
N LYS A 58 -18.30 2.84 -17.72
CA LYS A 58 -17.01 2.34 -17.22
C LYS A 58 -16.94 2.26 -15.71
N THR A 59 -17.92 2.79 -14.99
CA THR A 59 -17.91 2.85 -13.50
C THR A 59 -17.68 1.48 -12.87
N GLU A 60 -18.40 0.45 -13.30
CA GLU A 60 -18.27 -0.90 -12.73
C GLU A 60 -16.89 -1.52 -12.99
N LEU A 61 -16.37 -1.35 -14.21
CA LEU A 61 -15.04 -1.81 -14.56
C LEU A 61 -13.96 -1.08 -13.76
N ALA A 62 -14.09 0.24 -13.67
CA ALA A 62 -13.19 1.08 -12.87
C ALA A 62 -13.23 0.68 -11.40
N LEU A 63 -14.42 0.44 -10.85
CA LEU A 63 -14.58 -0.03 -9.47
C LEU A 63 -13.86 -1.37 -9.24
N LYS A 64 -14.03 -2.34 -10.12
CA LYS A 64 -13.34 -3.63 -10.02
C LYS A 64 -11.81 -3.49 -10.06
N ILE A 65 -11.30 -2.70 -11.01
CA ILE A 65 -9.86 -2.43 -11.15
C ILE A 65 -9.35 -1.65 -9.95
N GLY A 66 -10.10 -0.64 -9.52
CA GLY A 66 -9.78 0.20 -8.37
C GLY A 66 -9.73 -0.55 -7.06
N THR A 67 -10.63 -1.51 -6.85
CA THR A 67 -10.62 -2.40 -5.67
C THR A 67 -9.30 -3.17 -5.60
N SER A 68 -8.89 -3.78 -6.70
CA SER A 68 -7.61 -4.51 -6.77
C SER A 68 -6.42 -3.57 -6.64
N GLY A 69 -6.44 -2.44 -7.33
CA GLY A 69 -5.38 -1.44 -7.28
C GLY A 69 -5.20 -0.84 -5.89
N PHE A 70 -6.29 -0.53 -5.20
CA PHE A 70 -6.29 -0.05 -3.82
C PHE A 70 -5.71 -1.10 -2.87
N ALA A 71 -6.16 -2.35 -2.95
CA ALA A 71 -5.68 -3.42 -2.10
C ALA A 71 -4.17 -3.62 -2.22
N GLN A 72 -3.62 -3.51 -3.42
CA GLN A 72 -2.20 -3.72 -3.68
C GLN A 72 -1.33 -2.51 -3.31
N ASN A 73 -1.84 -1.29 -3.43
CA ASN A 73 -1.02 -0.08 -3.37
C ASN A 73 -1.33 0.84 -2.18
N CYS A 74 -2.54 0.77 -1.62
CA CYS A 74 -3.04 1.77 -0.66
C CYS A 74 -3.41 1.15 0.70
N ALA A 75 -4.02 -0.06 0.68
CA ALA A 75 -4.61 -0.67 1.87
C ALA A 75 -3.62 -0.91 3.00
N ARG A 76 -2.33 -1.09 2.71
CA ARG A 76 -1.30 -1.28 3.73
C ARG A 76 -1.23 -0.11 4.73
N CYS A 77 -1.47 1.11 4.27
CA CYS A 77 -1.44 2.31 5.11
C CYS A 77 -2.84 2.82 5.44
N HIS A 78 -3.74 2.82 4.44
CA HIS A 78 -5.09 3.35 4.58
C HIS A 78 -6.12 2.33 5.08
N GLY A 79 -5.68 1.10 5.35
CA GLY A 79 -6.51 0.03 5.88
C GLY A 79 -7.35 -0.67 4.81
N ILE A 80 -7.86 -1.84 5.18
CA ILE A 80 -8.76 -2.62 4.34
C ILE A 80 -10.06 -1.83 4.20
N GLU A 81 -10.62 -1.81 3.00
CA GLU A 81 -11.84 -1.06 2.68
C GLU A 81 -11.76 0.45 2.93
N ALA A 82 -10.54 1.01 2.88
CA ALA A 82 -10.24 2.42 3.13
C ALA A 82 -10.53 2.89 4.58
N VAL A 83 -10.77 1.95 5.49
CA VAL A 83 -10.98 2.20 6.93
C VAL A 83 -9.62 2.36 7.61
N SER A 84 -9.32 3.56 8.08
CA SER A 84 -8.03 3.84 8.70
C SER A 84 -7.73 2.97 9.93
N GLY A 85 -6.51 2.41 9.95
CA GLY A 85 -5.94 1.79 11.14
C GLY A 85 -5.09 2.73 12.00
N GLY A 86 -5.15 4.06 11.75
CA GLY A 86 -4.40 5.08 12.49
C GLY A 86 -3.03 5.45 11.90
N ILE A 87 -2.54 4.74 10.89
CA ILE A 87 -1.26 5.04 10.23
C ILE A 87 -1.42 6.19 9.21
N ALA A 88 -2.51 6.19 8.46
CA ALA A 88 -2.85 7.16 7.43
C ALA A 88 -4.30 7.62 7.60
N PRO A 89 -4.73 8.73 6.97
CA PRO A 89 -6.11 9.19 7.04
C PRO A 89 -7.11 8.14 6.57
N ASP A 90 -8.31 8.19 7.13
CA ASP A 90 -9.47 7.42 6.67
C ASP A 90 -9.97 8.01 5.35
N LEU A 91 -9.88 7.24 4.28
CA LEU A 91 -10.21 7.73 2.94
C LEU A 91 -11.71 7.70 2.64
N ARG A 92 -12.52 7.09 3.52
CA ARG A 92 -13.97 7.15 3.39
C ARG A 92 -14.52 8.55 3.63
N LEU A 93 -13.77 9.38 4.36
CA LEU A 93 -14.11 10.78 4.65
C LEU A 93 -13.60 11.75 3.57
N LEU A 94 -12.94 11.25 2.52
CA LEU A 94 -12.53 12.10 1.41
C LEU A 94 -13.75 12.57 0.64
N ALA A 95 -13.90 13.87 0.46
CA ALA A 95 -15.02 14.47 -0.22
C ALA A 95 -15.33 13.82 -1.57
N LEU A 96 -16.59 13.67 -1.89
CA LEU A 96 -17.05 13.26 -3.21
C LEU A 96 -16.88 14.41 -4.22
N GLY A 97 -16.86 14.06 -5.50
CA GLY A 97 -16.84 15.04 -6.58
C GLY A 97 -15.52 15.79 -6.75
N PRO A 98 -15.57 16.99 -7.38
CA PRO A 98 -14.38 17.72 -7.80
C PRO A 98 -13.40 18.07 -6.68
N ASP A 99 -13.88 18.46 -5.52
CA ASP A 99 -13.02 18.85 -4.40
C ASP A 99 -12.17 17.67 -3.89
N GLY A 100 -12.80 16.50 -3.78
CA GLY A 100 -12.08 15.28 -3.44
C GLY A 100 -11.15 14.78 -4.55
N ASP A 101 -11.50 15.04 -5.81
CA ASP A 101 -10.67 14.69 -6.96
C ASP A 101 -9.41 15.55 -7.02
N GLU A 102 -9.53 16.86 -6.74
CA GLU A 102 -8.39 17.78 -6.66
C GLU A 102 -7.42 17.34 -5.55
N TRP A 103 -7.94 17.06 -4.36
CA TRP A 103 -7.14 16.58 -3.25
C TRP A 103 -6.47 15.24 -3.54
N PHE A 104 -7.21 14.29 -4.12
CA PHE A 104 -6.69 12.99 -4.53
C PHE A 104 -5.55 13.16 -5.55
N LYS A 105 -5.77 13.91 -6.64
CA LYS A 105 -4.78 14.23 -7.67
C LYS A 105 -3.51 14.83 -7.04
N TYR A 106 -3.68 15.85 -6.17
CA TYR A 106 -2.56 16.46 -5.47
C TYR A 106 -1.72 15.43 -4.71
N ARG A 107 -2.36 14.49 -4.01
CA ARG A 107 -1.65 13.44 -3.28
C ARG A 107 -0.95 12.43 -4.18
N MET A 108 -1.55 12.09 -5.30
CA MET A 108 -0.92 11.20 -6.28
C MET A 108 0.32 11.82 -6.91
N GLU A 109 0.32 13.13 -7.12
CA GLU A 109 1.45 13.87 -7.68
C GLU A 109 2.57 14.12 -6.68
N ASN A 110 2.24 14.42 -5.44
CA ASN A 110 3.20 14.94 -4.45
C ASN A 110 3.50 13.95 -3.31
N GLY A 111 2.60 12.99 -3.04
CA GLY A 111 2.69 12.16 -1.85
C GLY A 111 2.55 12.95 -0.55
N ALA A 112 3.22 12.52 0.51
CA ALA A 112 3.34 13.24 1.77
C ALA A 112 4.72 13.04 2.39
N VAL A 113 5.38 14.15 2.70
CA VAL A 113 6.68 14.19 3.37
C VAL A 113 6.54 15.02 4.63
N ARG A 114 7.05 14.53 5.76
CA ARG A 114 7.13 15.24 7.04
C ARG A 114 8.52 15.04 7.63
N ASP A 115 9.16 16.10 8.05
CA ASP A 115 10.51 16.07 8.67
C ASP A 115 11.52 15.24 7.85
N GLY A 116 11.49 15.40 6.52
CA GLY A 116 12.36 14.68 5.59
C GLY A 116 12.03 13.20 5.39
N ARG A 117 10.96 12.69 6.02
CA ARG A 117 10.51 11.30 5.88
C ARG A 117 9.32 11.19 4.93
N VAL A 118 9.37 10.23 4.04
CA VAL A 118 8.25 9.93 3.15
C VAL A 118 7.21 9.09 3.91
N TYR A 119 6.03 9.67 4.15
CA TYR A 119 4.89 8.98 4.73
C TYR A 119 3.99 8.38 3.67
N MET A 120 3.85 9.05 2.54
CA MET A 120 3.13 8.55 1.38
C MET A 120 3.98 8.80 0.13
N PRO A 121 4.30 7.79 -0.65
CA PRO A 121 5.02 7.97 -1.91
C PRO A 121 4.13 8.71 -2.92
N LYS A 122 4.74 9.38 -3.88
CA LYS A 122 4.05 9.85 -5.07
C LYS A 122 3.81 8.69 -6.03
N PHE A 123 2.65 8.66 -6.67
CA PHE A 123 2.27 7.60 -7.60
C PHE A 123 2.27 8.04 -9.07
N LYS A 124 2.24 9.35 -9.34
CA LYS A 124 2.37 9.89 -10.69
C LYS A 124 3.68 9.46 -11.33
N GLY A 125 3.60 8.93 -12.54
CA GLY A 125 4.74 8.39 -13.27
C GLY A 125 5.11 6.95 -12.89
N ILE A 126 4.46 6.36 -11.88
CA ILE A 126 4.60 4.96 -11.49
C ILE A 126 3.35 4.18 -11.91
N LEU A 127 2.17 4.68 -11.55
CA LEU A 127 0.90 4.19 -12.05
C LEU A 127 0.37 5.14 -13.11
N ASN A 128 -0.30 4.59 -14.14
CA ASN A 128 -0.99 5.42 -15.12
C ASN A 128 -2.24 6.07 -14.50
N GLN A 129 -2.74 7.13 -15.08
CA GLN A 129 -3.89 7.83 -14.51
C GLN A 129 -5.18 7.02 -14.56
N GLU A 130 -5.32 6.09 -15.52
CA GLU A 130 -6.45 5.16 -15.54
C GLU A 130 -6.54 4.33 -14.25
N ALA A 131 -5.38 3.81 -13.79
CA ALA A 131 -5.31 3.06 -12.52
C ALA A 131 -5.63 3.96 -11.32
N LEU A 132 -5.08 5.17 -11.30
CA LEU A 132 -5.29 6.11 -10.21
C LEU A 132 -6.76 6.54 -10.12
N TRP A 133 -7.40 6.86 -11.25
CA TRP A 133 -8.82 7.20 -11.28
C TRP A 133 -9.74 6.01 -10.97
N ALA A 134 -9.33 4.80 -11.35
CA ALA A 134 -10.04 3.59 -10.92
C ALA A 134 -9.95 3.41 -9.39
N ILE A 135 -8.79 3.64 -8.78
CA ILE A 135 -8.63 3.64 -7.32
C ILE A 135 -9.50 4.73 -6.68
N ARG A 136 -9.57 5.93 -7.29
CA ARG A 136 -10.46 6.99 -6.81
C ARG A 136 -11.93 6.55 -6.86
N THR A 137 -12.36 5.88 -7.93
CA THR A 137 -13.72 5.32 -8.05
C THR A 137 -14.01 4.33 -6.91
N TYR A 138 -13.04 3.50 -6.56
CA TYR A 138 -13.20 2.61 -5.40
C TYR A 138 -13.33 3.39 -4.08
N ILE A 139 -12.49 4.39 -3.84
CA ILE A 139 -12.54 5.22 -2.62
C ILE A 139 -13.93 5.90 -2.51
N GLU A 140 -14.44 6.46 -3.60
CA GLU A 140 -15.78 7.05 -3.64
C GLU A 140 -16.89 6.05 -3.29
N SER A 141 -16.76 4.80 -3.73
CA SER A 141 -17.71 3.74 -3.40
C SER A 141 -17.72 3.35 -1.91
N ARG A 142 -16.68 3.76 -1.18
CA ARG A 142 -16.55 3.51 0.27
C ARG A 142 -16.92 4.72 1.11
N HIS A 143 -17.28 5.84 0.49
CA HIS A 143 -17.59 7.08 1.20
C HIS A 143 -18.65 6.89 2.29
N VAL A 144 -18.44 7.58 3.39
CA VAL A 144 -19.39 7.70 4.50
C VAL A 144 -19.49 9.17 4.89
N ASP A 145 -20.68 9.62 5.19
CA ASP A 145 -20.90 10.93 5.77
C ASP A 145 -20.42 10.93 7.23
N GLU A 146 -19.90 12.08 7.71
CA GLU A 146 -19.51 12.27 9.12
C GLU A 146 -20.72 12.36 10.03
#